data_44b7af49bba18ea2993940b5b1cf733c
#
_entry.id   44b7af49bba18ea2993940b5b1cf733c
#
_cell.length_a   1.000
_cell.length_b   1.000
_cell.length_c   1.000
_cell.angle_alpha   90.00
_cell.angle_beta   90.00
_cell.angle_gamma   90.00
#
_symmetry.space_group_name_H-M   'P 1'
#
loop_
_entity.id
_entity.type
_entity.pdbx_description
1 polymer ?
#
loop_
_entity_poly.entity_id
_entity_poly.type
_entity_poly.pdbx_seq_one_letter_code
_entity_poly.pdbx_strand_id
1 'polypeptide(L)'
;MEELYTELVEYLEQHFDELHLSTLDEDYGQLEAMLNGEDTYPITFPALLISIGETSWESVKAPEQRGLMTVTTRLAFDCYDDTHSGANQRAYALRRIKSAGKLHKLLHWQTLELKSMGAGPLIRVASRTVALPHGIKVYEADYRIRLTE
;
A
#
# COMPACT_ATOMS: atom_id res chain seq x y z
N MET A 1 -16.83 -1.87 -2.71
CA MET A 1 -15.54 -2.26 -2.08
C MET A 1 -14.77 -3.26 -2.91
N GLU A 2 -15.38 -4.35 -3.27
CA GLU A 2 -14.77 -5.41 -4.09
C GLU A 2 -14.20 -4.89 -5.40
N GLU A 3 -15.00 -4.14 -6.15
CA GLU A 3 -14.58 -3.56 -7.42
C GLU A 3 -13.38 -2.61 -7.26
N LEU A 4 -13.41 -1.74 -6.25
CA LEU A 4 -12.33 -0.81 -5.98
C LEU A 4 -11.03 -1.54 -5.64
N TYR A 5 -11.10 -2.55 -4.78
CA TYR A 5 -9.95 -3.37 -4.43
C TYR A 5 -9.38 -4.08 -5.67
N THR A 6 -10.25 -4.69 -6.46
CA THR A 6 -9.86 -5.40 -7.68
C THR A 6 -9.16 -4.46 -8.67
N GLU A 7 -9.75 -3.31 -8.96
CA GLU A 7 -9.16 -2.34 -9.88
C GLU A 7 -7.82 -1.79 -9.38
N LEU A 8 -7.71 -1.54 -8.08
CA LEU A 8 -6.46 -1.08 -7.49
C LEU A 8 -5.36 -2.13 -7.58
N VAL A 9 -5.67 -3.37 -7.24
CA VAL A 9 -4.70 -4.48 -7.32
C VAL A 9 -4.29 -4.73 -8.76
N GLU A 10 -5.21 -4.78 -9.70
CA GLU A 10 -4.89 -4.94 -11.13
C GLU A 10 -4.01 -3.81 -11.65
N TYR A 11 -4.29 -2.58 -11.25
CA TYR A 11 -3.45 -1.44 -11.60
C TYR A 11 -2.02 -1.59 -11.07
N LEU A 12 -1.88 -2.01 -9.83
CA LEU A 12 -0.55 -2.21 -9.22
C LEU A 12 0.17 -3.44 -9.79
N GLU A 13 -0.56 -4.48 -10.18
CA GLU A 13 0.03 -5.66 -10.85
C GLU A 13 0.71 -5.29 -12.16
N GLN A 14 0.18 -4.31 -12.89
CA GLN A 14 0.80 -3.80 -14.11
C GLN A 14 2.18 -3.20 -13.85
N HIS A 15 2.45 -2.75 -12.63
CA HIS A 15 3.69 -2.13 -12.20
C HIS A 15 4.52 -3.01 -11.26
N PHE A 16 4.14 -4.29 -11.13
CA PHE A 16 4.76 -5.24 -10.23
C PHE A 16 6.27 -5.37 -10.46
N ASP A 17 6.68 -5.53 -11.71
CA ASP A 17 8.08 -5.64 -12.10
C ASP A 17 8.82 -4.32 -11.95
N GLU A 18 8.18 -3.21 -12.31
CA GLU A 18 8.75 -1.86 -12.18
C GLU A 18 9.07 -1.50 -10.72
N LEU A 19 8.23 -1.94 -9.79
CA LEU A 19 8.40 -1.75 -8.35
C LEU A 19 9.29 -2.83 -7.71
N HIS A 20 9.72 -3.82 -8.48
CA HIS A 20 10.50 -4.97 -8.01
C HIS A 20 9.84 -5.71 -6.85
N LEU A 21 8.51 -5.82 -6.89
CA LEU A 21 7.75 -6.50 -5.85
C LEU A 21 7.92 -8.01 -5.92
N SER A 22 7.91 -8.66 -4.76
CA SER A 22 7.82 -10.12 -4.63
C SER A 22 6.44 -10.54 -4.09
N THR A 23 5.76 -9.64 -3.40
CA THR A 23 4.42 -9.87 -2.86
C THR A 23 3.55 -8.63 -3.09
N LEU A 24 2.31 -8.85 -3.52
CA LEU A 24 1.26 -7.84 -3.58
C LEU A 24 -0.01 -8.50 -3.05
N ASP A 25 -0.50 -8.04 -1.90
CA ASP A 25 -1.61 -8.70 -1.21
C ASP A 25 -2.40 -7.72 -0.35
N GLU A 26 -3.57 -8.17 0.10
CA GLU A 26 -4.32 -7.49 1.13
C GLU A 26 -3.56 -7.55 2.45
N ASP A 27 -3.58 -6.45 3.20
CA ASP A 27 -3.01 -6.41 4.54
C ASP A 27 -4.03 -6.98 5.54
N TYR A 28 -3.79 -8.18 6.03
CA TYR A 28 -4.58 -8.82 7.08
C TYR A 28 -3.78 -9.04 8.38
N GLY A 29 -2.66 -8.33 8.55
CA GLY A 29 -1.80 -8.45 9.74
C GLY A 29 -0.70 -9.48 9.61
N GLN A 30 -0.35 -9.91 8.41
CA GLN A 30 0.66 -10.95 8.18
C GLN A 30 2.08 -10.52 8.57
N LEU A 31 2.42 -9.23 8.49
CA LEU A 31 3.72 -8.74 8.98
C LEU A 31 3.83 -8.92 10.48
N GLU A 32 2.81 -8.52 11.20
CA GLU A 32 2.76 -8.61 12.66
C GLU A 32 2.75 -10.07 13.11
N ALA A 33 2.00 -10.92 12.45
CA ALA A 33 1.96 -12.36 12.72
C ALA A 33 3.33 -13.00 12.52
N MET A 34 4.02 -12.68 11.43
CA MET A 34 5.37 -13.17 11.14
C MET A 34 6.36 -12.72 12.23
N LEU A 35 6.30 -11.45 12.65
CA LEU A 35 7.18 -10.89 13.67
C LEU A 35 6.94 -11.50 15.06
N ASN A 36 5.71 -11.92 15.34
CA ASN A 36 5.34 -12.59 16.59
C ASN A 36 5.64 -14.09 16.58
N GLY A 37 6.17 -14.63 15.48
CA GLY A 37 6.47 -16.05 15.34
C GLY A 37 5.23 -16.91 15.16
N GLU A 38 4.11 -16.34 14.79
CA GLU A 38 2.88 -17.07 14.50
C GLU A 38 2.96 -17.78 13.16
N ASP A 39 2.27 -18.91 13.04
CA ASP A 39 2.15 -19.64 11.78
C ASP A 39 1.42 -18.79 10.75
N THR A 40 2.12 -18.38 9.71
CA THR A 40 1.59 -17.64 8.59
C THR A 40 2.34 -18.04 7.32
N TYR A 41 1.79 -17.74 6.18
CA TYR A 41 2.53 -17.89 4.93
C TYR A 41 3.75 -16.97 4.94
N PRO A 42 4.94 -17.47 4.54
CA PRO A 42 6.12 -16.63 4.45
C PRO A 42 5.89 -15.46 3.50
N ILE A 43 6.19 -14.26 3.97
CA ILE A 43 6.16 -13.07 3.12
C ILE A 43 7.50 -12.96 2.42
N THR A 44 7.47 -12.80 1.10
CA THR A 44 8.66 -12.50 0.31
C THR A 44 8.74 -11.00 0.08
N PHE A 45 9.94 -10.45 0.25
CA PHE A 45 10.17 -9.01 0.14
C PHE A 45 10.83 -8.64 -1.19
N PRO A 46 10.60 -7.44 -1.72
CA PRO A 46 9.70 -6.40 -1.21
C PRO A 46 8.24 -6.79 -1.29
N ALA A 47 7.47 -6.43 -0.26
CA ALA A 47 6.06 -6.72 -0.17
C ALA A 47 5.24 -5.44 -0.13
N LEU A 48 4.21 -5.37 -0.95
CA LEU A 48 3.22 -4.29 -0.92
C LEU A 48 1.91 -4.85 -0.38
N LEU A 49 1.50 -4.36 0.77
CA LEU A 49 0.27 -4.75 1.45
C LEU A 49 -0.72 -3.58 1.41
N ILE A 50 -1.95 -3.87 1.01
CA ILE A 50 -3.00 -2.88 0.81
C ILE A 50 -4.14 -3.14 1.78
N SER A 51 -4.57 -2.10 2.47
CA SER A 51 -5.71 -2.15 3.36
C SER A 51 -6.71 -1.08 2.97
N ILE A 52 -7.97 -1.47 2.81
CA ILE A 52 -9.08 -0.55 2.67
C ILE A 52 -9.61 -0.30 4.07
N GLY A 53 -9.44 0.92 4.54
CA GLY A 53 -9.82 1.31 5.88
C GLY A 53 -11.25 1.81 5.97
N GLU A 54 -11.47 2.68 6.93
CA GLU A 54 -12.78 3.27 7.19
C GLU A 54 -13.27 4.09 6.00
N THR A 55 -14.55 3.97 5.70
CA THR A 55 -15.26 4.86 4.78
C THR A 55 -16.35 5.57 5.56
N SER A 56 -16.28 6.89 5.61
CA SER A 56 -17.35 7.71 6.16
C SER A 56 -18.33 8.10 5.05
N TRP A 57 -19.62 7.95 5.32
CA TRP A 57 -20.68 8.22 4.35
C TRP A 57 -21.55 9.40 4.78
N GLU A 58 -21.91 10.22 3.82
CA GLU A 58 -22.81 11.35 3.98
C GLU A 58 -23.94 11.25 2.97
N SER A 59 -25.18 11.42 3.43
CA SER A 59 -26.35 11.47 2.56
C SER A 59 -26.40 12.84 1.87
N VAL A 60 -26.53 12.84 0.57
CA VAL A 60 -26.70 14.06 -0.23
C VAL A 60 -28.17 14.28 -0.52
N LYS A 61 -28.79 13.31 -1.14
CA LYS A 61 -30.21 13.25 -1.46
C LYS A 61 -30.56 11.77 -1.61
N ALA A 62 -31.49 11.29 -0.81
CA ALA A 62 -31.84 9.89 -0.83
C ALA A 62 -32.18 9.39 -2.24
N PRO A 63 -31.63 8.27 -2.72
CA PRO A 63 -30.72 7.35 -2.01
C PRO A 63 -29.22 7.67 -2.18
N GLU A 64 -28.86 8.81 -2.77
CA GLU A 64 -27.48 9.16 -3.09
C GLU A 64 -26.64 9.44 -1.85
N GLN A 65 -25.43 8.88 -1.81
CA GLN A 65 -24.44 9.08 -0.76
C GLN A 65 -23.10 9.49 -1.34
N ARG A 66 -22.37 10.26 -0.57
CA ARG A 66 -20.95 10.54 -0.79
C ARG A 66 -20.13 9.85 0.29
N GLY A 67 -19.05 9.24 -0.12
CA GLY A 67 -18.12 8.56 0.78
C GLY A 67 -16.75 9.17 0.74
N LEU A 68 -16.05 9.09 1.87
CA LEU A 68 -14.63 9.38 1.95
C LEU A 68 -13.94 8.15 2.54
N MET A 69 -13.18 7.48 1.69
CA MET A 69 -12.51 6.22 2.02
C MET A 69 -11.02 6.45 2.20
N THR A 70 -10.42 5.75 3.14
CA THR A 70 -8.97 5.70 3.30
C THR A 70 -8.44 4.36 2.83
N VAL A 71 -7.44 4.41 1.97
CA VAL A 71 -6.65 3.24 1.55
C VAL A 71 -5.25 3.41 2.11
N THR A 72 -4.75 2.41 2.81
CA THR A 72 -3.39 2.41 3.35
C THR A 72 -2.52 1.43 2.58
N THR A 73 -1.35 1.88 2.17
CA THR A 73 -0.34 1.05 1.54
C THR A 73 0.85 0.90 2.46
N ARG A 74 1.36 -0.32 2.58
CA ARG A 74 2.56 -0.64 3.35
C ARG A 74 3.55 -1.33 2.43
N LEU A 75 4.60 -0.63 2.06
CA LEU A 75 5.70 -1.18 1.26
C LEU A 75 6.82 -1.60 2.20
N ALA A 76 6.99 -2.91 2.35
CA ALA A 76 7.90 -3.52 3.32
C ALA A 76 9.14 -4.09 2.67
N PHE A 77 10.27 -3.87 3.29
CA PHE A 77 11.57 -4.38 2.87
C PHE A 77 12.24 -5.15 4.01
N ASP A 78 12.89 -6.25 3.66
CA ASP A 78 13.81 -6.94 4.55
C ASP A 78 15.20 -6.33 4.37
N CYS A 79 15.68 -5.65 5.41
CA CYS A 79 16.98 -4.98 5.40
C CYS A 79 18.07 -5.80 6.10
N TYR A 80 17.75 -6.98 6.61
CA TYR A 80 18.69 -7.79 7.38
C TYR A 80 19.91 -8.18 6.54
N ASP A 81 19.71 -8.64 5.32
CA ASP A 81 20.79 -9.05 4.43
C ASP A 81 21.65 -7.87 3.96
N ASP A 82 21.05 -6.68 3.88
CA ASP A 82 21.72 -5.46 3.46
C ASP A 82 22.80 -5.02 4.47
N THR A 83 22.62 -5.31 5.76
CA THR A 83 23.55 -4.92 6.81
C THR A 83 24.81 -5.77 6.84
N HIS A 84 24.79 -6.96 6.28
CA HIS A 84 25.92 -7.90 6.28
C HIS A 84 26.94 -7.64 5.17
N SER A 85 26.55 -6.96 4.12
CA SER A 85 27.44 -6.69 2.98
C SER A 85 28.43 -5.56 3.23
N GLY A 86 28.25 -4.75 4.29
CA GLY A 86 29.19 -3.74 4.77
C GLY A 86 29.50 -2.57 3.83
N ALA A 87 29.28 -2.71 2.55
CA ALA A 87 29.89 -1.82 1.57
C ALA A 87 28.96 -0.75 0.99
N ASN A 88 27.63 -0.88 1.07
CA ASN A 88 26.72 0.02 0.35
C ASN A 88 25.37 0.23 1.04
N GLN A 89 25.35 0.35 2.36
CA GLN A 89 24.12 0.61 3.12
C GLN A 89 23.36 1.85 2.61
N ARG A 90 24.09 2.90 2.26
CA ARG A 90 23.51 4.11 1.69
C ARG A 90 22.81 3.84 0.36
N ALA A 91 23.42 3.05 -0.52
CA ALA A 91 22.84 2.71 -1.82
C ALA A 91 21.55 1.91 -1.65
N TYR A 92 21.52 0.95 -0.73
CA TYR A 92 20.32 0.18 -0.43
C TYR A 92 19.20 1.05 0.16
N ALA A 93 19.55 1.95 1.10
CA ALA A 93 18.59 2.90 1.67
C ALA A 93 17.98 3.79 0.59
N LEU A 94 18.81 4.30 -0.31
CA LEU A 94 18.34 5.14 -1.43
C LEU A 94 17.43 4.37 -2.39
N ARG A 95 17.71 3.11 -2.67
CA ARG A 95 16.83 2.26 -3.50
C ARG A 95 15.45 2.10 -2.86
N ARG A 96 15.40 1.85 -1.56
CA ARG A 96 14.12 1.72 -0.84
C ARG A 96 13.31 3.01 -0.87
N ILE A 97 13.95 4.12 -0.60
CA ILE A 97 13.31 5.45 -0.66
C ILE A 97 12.83 5.76 -2.07
N LYS A 98 13.62 5.42 -3.07
CA LYS A 98 13.26 5.61 -4.48
C LYS A 98 12.06 4.74 -4.87
N SER A 99 12.01 3.49 -4.42
CA SER A 99 10.87 2.61 -4.65
C SER A 99 9.59 3.15 -4.01
N ALA A 100 9.69 3.64 -2.78
CA ALA A 100 8.54 4.27 -2.11
C ALA A 100 8.06 5.52 -2.85
N GLY A 101 8.98 6.34 -3.34
CA GLY A 101 8.66 7.51 -4.16
C GLY A 101 8.02 7.14 -5.49
N LYS A 102 8.46 6.07 -6.12
CA LYS A 102 7.89 5.55 -7.36
C LYS A 102 6.47 5.06 -7.15
N LEU A 103 6.22 4.31 -6.09
CA LEU A 103 4.88 3.88 -5.70
C LEU A 103 3.95 5.08 -5.50
N HIS A 104 4.43 6.10 -4.78
CA HIS A 104 3.65 7.31 -4.58
C HIS A 104 3.27 7.98 -5.90
N LYS A 105 4.19 8.10 -6.84
CA LYS A 105 3.92 8.69 -8.16
C LYS A 105 2.89 7.89 -8.96
N LEU A 106 2.85 6.59 -8.78
CA LEU A 106 1.86 5.72 -9.43
C LEU A 106 0.46 5.89 -8.84
N LEU A 107 0.36 6.14 -7.54
CA LEU A 107 -0.93 6.19 -6.84
C LEU A 107 -1.52 7.59 -6.74
N HIS A 108 -0.70 8.60 -6.45
CA HIS A 108 -1.19 9.95 -6.22
C HIS A 108 -1.80 10.55 -7.49
N TRP A 109 -3.03 11.03 -7.37
CA TRP A 109 -3.86 11.54 -8.48
C TRP A 109 -4.32 10.48 -9.46
N GLN A 110 -4.05 9.20 -9.22
CA GLN A 110 -4.59 8.13 -10.06
C GLN A 110 -6.07 7.95 -9.78
N THR A 111 -6.86 7.92 -10.83
CA THR A 111 -8.30 7.63 -10.76
C THR A 111 -8.54 6.19 -11.21
N LEU A 112 -9.30 5.46 -10.40
CA LEU A 112 -9.77 4.12 -10.75
C LEU A 112 -11.14 4.23 -11.41
N GLU A 113 -11.33 3.55 -12.53
CA GLU A 113 -12.62 3.52 -13.21
C GLU A 113 -13.50 2.43 -12.62
N LEU A 114 -14.52 2.83 -11.86
CA LEU A 114 -15.47 1.92 -11.25
C LEU A 114 -16.79 1.97 -12.01
N LYS A 115 -17.42 0.81 -12.16
CA LYS A 115 -18.73 0.68 -12.84
C LYS A 115 -19.89 0.88 -11.88
N SER A 116 -19.71 0.50 -10.61
CA SER A 116 -20.77 0.52 -9.61
C SER A 116 -20.92 1.86 -8.89
N MET A 117 -19.90 2.70 -8.94
CA MET A 117 -19.92 4.01 -8.26
C MET A 117 -18.92 4.96 -8.90
N GLY A 118 -19.10 6.25 -8.68
CA GLY A 118 -18.11 7.25 -9.05
C GLY A 118 -16.96 7.28 -8.05
N ALA A 119 -15.73 7.40 -8.53
CA ALA A 119 -14.55 7.52 -7.71
C ALA A 119 -13.69 8.70 -8.17
N GLY A 120 -13.27 9.53 -7.23
CA GLY A 120 -12.26 10.55 -7.46
C GLY A 120 -10.85 9.96 -7.43
N PRO A 121 -9.82 10.79 -7.62
CA PRO A 121 -8.44 10.33 -7.57
C PRO A 121 -8.00 9.98 -6.15
N LEU A 122 -6.98 9.12 -6.05
CA LEU A 122 -6.29 8.84 -4.81
C LEU A 122 -5.45 10.04 -4.39
N ILE A 123 -5.68 10.58 -3.21
CA ILE A 123 -4.92 11.73 -2.70
C ILE A 123 -4.18 11.31 -1.44
N ARG A 124 -2.86 11.40 -1.47
CA ARG A 124 -2.06 11.10 -0.28
C ARG A 124 -2.32 12.15 0.79
N VAL A 125 -2.65 11.70 1.99
CA VAL A 125 -2.94 12.56 3.15
C VAL A 125 -1.96 12.37 4.30
N ALA A 126 -1.26 11.24 4.34
CA ALA A 126 -0.23 10.97 5.33
C ALA A 126 0.79 9.98 4.79
N SER A 127 2.01 10.08 5.27
CA SER A 127 3.05 9.08 5.02
C SER A 127 3.97 9.00 6.23
N ARG A 128 4.49 7.80 6.46
CA ARG A 128 5.40 7.52 7.58
C ARG A 128 6.31 6.37 7.25
N THR A 129 7.45 6.35 7.90
CA THR A 129 8.40 5.25 7.81
C THR A 129 8.46 4.56 9.16
N VAL A 130 8.30 3.26 9.18
CA VAL A 130 8.28 2.46 10.41
C VAL A 130 9.38 1.40 10.34
N ALA A 131 10.20 1.32 11.39
CA ALA A 131 11.16 0.24 11.54
C ALA A 131 10.53 -0.82 12.45
N LEU A 132 10.45 -2.04 11.95
CA LEU A 132 9.93 -3.19 12.69
C LEU A 132 11.08 -4.09 13.14
N PRO A 133 10.86 -4.97 14.15
CA PRO A 133 11.86 -5.97 14.54
C PRO A 133 12.35 -6.83 13.38
N HIS A 134 13.51 -7.43 13.54
CA HIS A 134 14.14 -8.32 12.54
C HIS A 134 14.55 -7.65 11.24
N GLY A 135 14.85 -6.35 11.29
CA GLY A 135 15.36 -5.63 10.14
C GLY A 135 14.33 -5.32 9.05
N ILE A 136 13.06 -5.30 9.41
CA ILE A 136 11.98 -4.95 8.47
C ILE A 136 11.75 -3.44 8.49
N LYS A 137 11.74 -2.83 7.33
CA LYS A 137 11.42 -1.41 7.16
C LYS A 137 10.18 -1.24 6.29
N VAL A 138 9.24 -0.44 6.78
CA VAL A 138 7.96 -0.23 6.11
C VAL A 138 7.79 1.25 5.76
N TYR A 139 7.47 1.51 4.51
CA TYR A 139 7.03 2.82 4.04
C TYR A 139 5.52 2.78 3.91
N GLU A 140 4.85 3.50 4.79
CA GLU A 140 3.40 3.47 4.90
C GLU A 140 2.82 4.79 4.43
N ALA A 141 1.73 4.73 3.67
CA ALA A 141 1.04 5.92 3.20
C ALA A 141 -0.47 5.71 3.21
N ASP A 142 -1.19 6.76 3.58
CA ASP A 142 -2.64 6.80 3.53
C ASP A 142 -3.08 7.67 2.35
N TYR A 143 -4.00 7.12 1.57
CA TYR A 143 -4.65 7.80 0.45
C TYR A 143 -6.13 7.91 0.73
N ARG A 144 -6.72 9.05 0.42
CA ARG A 144 -8.16 9.24 0.46
C ARG A 144 -8.75 9.25 -0.93
N ILE A 145 -9.92 8.63 -1.04
CA ILE A 145 -10.71 8.55 -2.27
C ILE A 145 -12.10 9.04 -1.95
N ARG A 146 -12.60 9.95 -2.76
CA ARG A 146 -14.00 10.36 -2.71
C ARG A 146 -14.83 9.42 -3.56
N LEU A 147 -15.92 8.93 -3.00
CA LEU A 147 -16.85 8.02 -3.66
C LEU A 147 -18.21 8.69 -3.78
N THR A 148 -18.91 8.35 -4.85
CA THR A 148 -20.31 8.77 -5.06
C THR A 148 -21.11 7.55 -5.47
N GLU A 149 -22.09 7.24 -4.67
CA GLU A 149 -22.96 6.11 -4.88
C GLU A 149 -24.41 6.54 -5.09
#